data_ed4682b4665128a00f6251a08404d626
#
_entry.id   ed4682b4665128a00f6251a08404d626
#
_cell.length_a   1.000
_cell.length_b   1.000
_cell.length_c   1.000
_cell.angle_alpha   90.00
_cell.angle_beta   90.00
_cell.angle_gamma   90.00
#
_symmetry.space_group_name_H-M   'P 1'
#
loop_
_entity.id
_entity.type
_entity.pdbx_description
1 polymer ?
#
loop_
_entity_poly.entity_id
_entity_poly.type
_entity_poly.pdbx_seq_one_letter_code
_entity_poly.pdbx_strand_id
1 'polypeptide(L)'
;MSRIGRMPIAIPAGVEVKIDGNVVTVKGAKATLTREFHPNMNIAVEGNEILVTRPNDDKHNRALHGLTRSLVHNMVVGVTEGFKKELSVQGVGYRVAKQGKDLVMNLGYSHQVTMSEVEGITIDVPNPNTIIISGPDTQKVGQFAAEVREKRPPEPYKGKGIRYADEFVRRKEGKTGAKKK
;
A
#
# COMPACT_ATOMS: atom_id res chain seq x y z
N MET A 1 5.65 27.07 1.24
CA MET A 1 4.22 26.75 1.03
C MET A 1 4.10 25.30 0.61
N SER A 2 3.08 24.55 1.08
CA SER A 2 2.82 23.18 0.60
C SER A 2 2.02 23.23 -0.71
N ARG A 3 2.64 22.91 -1.83
CA ARG A 3 1.92 22.82 -3.12
C ARG A 3 0.85 21.72 -3.11
N ILE A 4 1.15 20.58 -2.49
CA ILE A 4 0.24 19.45 -2.37
C ILE A 4 -0.97 19.78 -1.49
N GLY A 5 -0.77 20.37 -0.32
CA GLY A 5 -1.85 20.68 0.63
C GLY A 5 -2.93 21.62 0.07
N ARG A 6 -2.57 22.50 -0.85
CA ARG A 6 -3.50 23.48 -1.48
C ARG A 6 -4.33 22.90 -2.63
N MET A 7 -3.94 21.76 -3.15
CA MET A 7 -4.67 21.17 -4.27
C MET A 7 -6.04 20.64 -3.80
N PRO A 8 -7.14 21.07 -4.38
CA PRO A 8 -8.45 20.52 -4.08
C PRO A 8 -8.48 19.02 -4.38
N ILE A 9 -9.40 18.31 -3.76
CA ILE A 9 -9.64 16.88 -4.01
C ILE A 9 -11.03 16.79 -4.58
N ALA A 10 -11.14 16.45 -5.86
CA ALA A 10 -12.43 16.22 -6.51
C ALA A 10 -13.12 14.99 -5.90
N ILE A 11 -14.42 15.10 -5.66
CA ILE A 11 -15.27 14.00 -5.20
C ILE A 11 -15.87 13.35 -6.44
N PRO A 12 -15.49 12.10 -6.78
CA PRO A 12 -16.07 11.40 -7.93
C PRO A 12 -17.56 11.10 -7.72
N ALA A 13 -18.30 10.92 -8.80
CA ALA A 13 -19.70 10.50 -8.73
C ALA A 13 -19.82 9.15 -7.97
N GLY A 14 -20.78 9.10 -7.04
CA GLY A 14 -21.00 7.90 -6.22
C GLY A 14 -20.16 7.81 -4.94
N VAL A 15 -19.38 8.84 -4.63
CA VAL A 15 -18.65 8.95 -3.34
C VAL A 15 -19.38 9.94 -2.43
N GLU A 16 -19.68 9.49 -1.22
CA GLU A 16 -20.25 10.32 -0.15
C GLU A 16 -19.15 10.62 0.88
N VAL A 17 -18.99 11.91 1.20
CA VAL A 17 -18.00 12.36 2.19
C VAL A 17 -18.74 13.00 3.36
N LYS A 18 -18.51 12.50 4.58
CA LYS A 18 -19.03 13.07 5.81
C LYS A 18 -17.86 13.53 6.67
N ILE A 19 -17.96 14.75 7.19
CA ILE A 19 -16.97 15.33 8.09
C ILE A 19 -17.67 15.63 9.41
N ASP A 20 -17.16 15.05 10.48
CA ASP A 20 -17.63 15.29 11.84
C ASP A 20 -16.43 15.73 12.70
N GLY A 21 -16.29 17.04 12.82
CA GLY A 21 -15.10 17.65 13.44
C GLY A 21 -13.80 17.22 12.72
N ASN A 22 -13.00 16.43 13.39
CA ASN A 22 -11.72 15.93 12.86
C ASN A 22 -11.82 14.55 12.21
N VAL A 23 -12.98 13.92 12.26
CA VAL A 23 -13.21 12.59 11.68
C VAL A 23 -13.80 12.74 10.30
N VAL A 24 -13.12 12.16 9.31
CA VAL A 24 -13.58 12.11 7.94
C VAL A 24 -13.98 10.69 7.59
N THR A 25 -15.21 10.53 7.14
CA THR A 25 -15.75 9.27 6.63
C THR A 25 -16.02 9.41 5.13
N VAL A 26 -15.37 8.55 4.35
CA VAL A 26 -15.56 8.49 2.90
C VAL A 26 -16.18 7.15 2.55
N LYS A 27 -17.37 7.18 1.97
CA LYS A 27 -18.12 6.02 1.53
C LYS A 27 -18.19 5.98 0.00
N GLY A 28 -17.79 4.88 -0.56
CA GLY A 28 -17.83 4.62 -1.99
C GLY A 28 -18.42 3.26 -2.32
N ALA A 29 -18.32 2.88 -3.59
CA ALA A 29 -18.88 1.61 -4.08
C ALA A 29 -18.19 0.38 -3.49
N LYS A 30 -16.88 0.46 -3.22
CA LYS A 30 -16.07 -0.68 -2.76
C LYS A 30 -16.00 -0.81 -1.24
N ALA A 31 -15.96 0.31 -0.52
CA ALA A 31 -15.78 0.32 0.92
C ALA A 31 -16.21 1.65 1.55
N THR A 32 -16.22 1.64 2.88
CA THR A 32 -16.32 2.85 3.71
C THR A 32 -15.05 2.96 4.54
N LEU A 33 -14.36 4.09 4.45
CA LEU A 33 -13.15 4.38 5.21
C LEU A 33 -13.43 5.53 6.16
N THR A 34 -13.05 5.37 7.43
CA THR A 34 -13.16 6.41 8.45
C THR A 34 -11.79 6.65 9.05
N ARG A 35 -11.42 7.93 9.20
CA ARG A 35 -10.14 8.31 9.78
C ARG A 35 -10.24 9.59 10.56
N GLU A 36 -9.57 9.63 11.70
CA GLU A 36 -9.38 10.83 12.50
C GLU A 36 -8.11 11.56 12.05
N PHE A 37 -8.21 12.89 11.92
CA PHE A 37 -7.13 13.77 11.53
C PHE A 37 -6.74 14.71 12.67
N HIS A 38 -5.58 15.36 12.53
CA HIS A 38 -5.09 16.28 13.55
C HIS A 38 -6.01 17.51 13.66
N PRO A 39 -6.38 17.94 14.88
CA PRO A 39 -7.35 19.02 15.12
C PRO A 39 -6.95 20.38 14.54
N ASN A 40 -5.65 20.62 14.30
CA ASN A 40 -5.19 21.86 13.68
C ASN A 40 -5.55 21.97 12.19
N MET A 41 -5.98 20.88 11.56
CA MET A 41 -6.34 20.88 10.14
C MET A 41 -7.84 21.05 10.00
N ASN A 42 -8.25 22.06 9.24
CA ASN A 42 -9.65 22.25 8.89
C ASN A 42 -9.91 21.60 7.53
N ILE A 43 -10.87 20.67 7.49
CA ILE A 43 -11.28 19.94 6.29
C ILE A 43 -12.72 20.35 5.99
N ALA A 44 -12.97 20.85 4.79
CA ALA A 44 -14.29 21.30 4.38
C ALA A 44 -14.64 20.73 3.01
N VAL A 45 -15.93 20.49 2.78
CA VAL A 45 -16.47 20.14 1.46
C VAL A 45 -17.09 21.41 0.87
N GLU A 46 -16.61 21.81 -0.29
CA GLU A 46 -17.12 22.95 -1.04
C GLU A 46 -17.60 22.46 -2.42
N GLY A 47 -18.93 22.37 -2.57
CA GLY A 47 -19.53 21.80 -3.79
C GLY A 47 -19.12 20.35 -4.02
N ASN A 48 -18.32 20.09 -5.04
CA ASN A 48 -17.84 18.75 -5.41
C ASN A 48 -16.33 18.54 -5.11
N GLU A 49 -15.77 19.34 -4.22
CA GLU A 49 -14.36 19.30 -3.88
C GLU A 49 -14.15 19.31 -2.36
N ILE A 50 -13.09 18.65 -1.90
CA ILE A 50 -12.64 18.70 -0.51
C ILE A 50 -11.45 19.62 -0.45
N LEU A 51 -11.51 20.61 0.43
CA LEU A 51 -10.43 21.54 0.73
C LEU A 51 -9.87 21.27 2.12
N VAL A 52 -8.56 21.33 2.22
CA VAL A 52 -7.84 21.25 3.49
C VAL A 52 -7.15 22.57 3.75
N THR A 53 -7.41 23.18 4.90
CA THR A 53 -6.79 24.44 5.30
C THR A 53 -6.05 24.30 6.62
N ARG A 54 -5.10 25.19 6.88
CA ARG A 54 -4.31 25.24 8.10
C ARG A 54 -4.40 26.61 8.78
N PRO A 55 -4.25 26.69 10.12
CA PRO A 55 -4.43 27.95 10.85
C PRO A 55 -3.28 28.92 10.64
N ASN A 56 -2.05 28.43 10.48
CA ASN A 56 -0.86 29.24 10.33
C ASN A 56 0.22 28.57 9.48
N ASP A 57 1.36 29.26 9.26
CA ASP A 57 2.49 28.80 8.44
C ASP A 57 3.61 28.11 9.25
N ASP A 58 3.35 27.67 10.47
CA ASP A 58 4.29 26.92 11.28
C ASP A 58 4.79 25.67 10.55
N LYS A 59 6.04 25.30 10.81
CA LYS A 59 6.68 24.13 10.20
C LYS A 59 5.85 22.86 10.39
N HIS A 60 5.30 22.67 11.59
CA HIS A 60 4.46 21.52 11.92
C HIS A 60 3.15 21.51 11.11
N ASN A 61 2.42 22.63 11.10
CA ASN A 61 1.15 22.75 10.38
C ASN A 61 1.34 22.66 8.86
N ARG A 62 2.48 23.12 8.33
CA ARG A 62 2.84 22.94 6.91
C ARG A 62 3.05 21.47 6.55
N ALA A 63 3.66 20.68 7.44
CA ALA A 63 3.86 19.24 7.23
C ALA A 63 2.51 18.50 7.30
N LEU A 64 1.70 18.77 8.33
CA LEU A 64 0.37 18.17 8.51
C LEU A 64 -0.58 18.49 7.35
N HIS A 65 -0.53 19.71 6.80
CA HIS A 65 -1.39 20.13 5.70
C HIS A 65 -1.23 19.23 4.47
N GLY A 66 0.01 18.96 4.04
CA GLY A 66 0.27 18.08 2.92
C GLY A 66 -0.08 16.61 3.22
N LEU A 67 0.22 16.15 4.44
CA LEU A 67 -0.10 14.81 4.89
C LEU A 67 -1.61 14.57 4.90
N THR A 68 -2.38 15.45 5.56
CA THR A 68 -3.84 15.34 5.65
C THR A 68 -4.49 15.30 4.27
N ARG A 69 -4.08 16.23 3.39
CA ARG A 69 -4.61 16.24 2.01
C ARG A 69 -4.33 14.93 1.28
N SER A 70 -3.11 14.41 1.39
CA SER A 70 -2.75 13.15 0.72
C SER A 70 -3.52 11.96 1.27
N LEU A 71 -3.73 11.90 2.59
CA LEU A 71 -4.48 10.83 3.22
C LEU A 71 -5.97 10.86 2.83
N VAL A 72 -6.60 12.04 2.81
CA VAL A 72 -8.00 12.20 2.35
C VAL A 72 -8.11 11.81 0.88
N HIS A 73 -7.19 12.26 0.03
CA HIS A 73 -7.16 11.87 -1.38
C HIS A 73 -7.04 10.34 -1.55
N ASN A 74 -6.17 9.70 -0.78
CA ASN A 74 -6.03 8.25 -0.82
C ASN A 74 -7.32 7.54 -0.35
N MET A 75 -8.06 8.09 0.61
CA MET A 75 -9.37 7.54 0.98
C MET A 75 -10.35 7.60 -0.17
N VAL A 76 -10.42 8.74 -0.88
CA VAL A 76 -11.32 8.90 -2.05
C VAL A 76 -10.96 7.92 -3.17
N VAL A 77 -9.68 7.83 -3.54
CA VAL A 77 -9.20 6.87 -4.56
C VAL A 77 -9.42 5.43 -4.11
N GLY A 78 -9.18 5.14 -2.83
CA GLY A 78 -9.31 3.80 -2.28
C GLY A 78 -10.73 3.25 -2.31
N VAL A 79 -11.75 4.08 -2.04
CA VAL A 79 -13.16 3.65 -2.10
C VAL A 79 -13.73 3.57 -3.52
N THR A 80 -13.06 4.19 -4.50
CA THR A 80 -13.45 4.17 -5.92
C THR A 80 -12.70 3.09 -6.69
N GLU A 81 -11.42 3.31 -6.92
CA GLU A 81 -10.56 2.43 -7.72
C GLU A 81 -9.98 1.29 -6.87
N GLY A 82 -9.64 1.59 -5.62
CA GLY A 82 -8.87 0.71 -4.74
C GLY A 82 -7.38 0.76 -5.06
N PHE A 83 -6.60 0.13 -4.18
CA PHE A 83 -5.16 0.01 -4.35
C PHE A 83 -4.76 -1.44 -4.60
N LYS A 84 -3.71 -1.61 -5.39
CA LYS A 84 -3.17 -2.91 -5.76
C LYS A 84 -1.65 -2.87 -5.64
N LYS A 85 -1.06 -3.92 -5.04
CA LYS A 85 0.37 -4.18 -5.07
C LYS A 85 0.62 -5.58 -5.59
N GLU A 86 1.56 -5.68 -6.52
CA GLU A 86 1.95 -6.93 -7.14
C GLU A 86 3.35 -7.33 -6.67
N LEU A 87 3.48 -8.60 -6.25
CA LEU A 87 4.73 -9.19 -5.82
C LEU A 87 5.08 -10.36 -6.75
N SER A 88 6.35 -10.44 -7.12
CA SER A 88 6.93 -11.51 -7.91
C SER A 88 7.80 -12.40 -7.02
N VAL A 89 7.53 -13.70 -7.06
CA VAL A 89 8.29 -14.72 -6.33
C VAL A 89 9.28 -15.39 -7.27
N GLN A 90 10.56 -15.32 -6.96
CA GLN A 90 11.63 -15.84 -7.78
C GLN A 90 12.47 -16.87 -7.04
N GLY A 91 12.70 -18.02 -7.64
CA GLY A 91 13.53 -19.08 -7.08
C GLY A 91 13.10 -20.46 -7.58
N VAL A 92 14.08 -21.35 -7.75
CA VAL A 92 13.81 -22.74 -8.11
C VAL A 92 13.07 -23.41 -6.94
N GLY A 93 11.88 -23.96 -7.23
CA GLY A 93 11.03 -24.61 -6.22
C GLY A 93 10.21 -23.64 -5.36
N TYR A 94 10.32 -22.32 -5.55
CA TYR A 94 9.46 -21.38 -4.87
C TYR A 94 8.09 -21.36 -5.53
N ARG A 95 7.05 -21.48 -4.73
CA ARG A 95 5.66 -21.48 -5.20
C ARG A 95 4.76 -20.82 -4.16
N VAL A 96 3.72 -20.20 -4.64
CA VAL A 96 2.67 -19.62 -3.82
C VAL A 96 1.31 -20.12 -4.29
N ALA A 97 0.40 -20.29 -3.35
CA ALA A 97 -0.97 -20.67 -3.61
C ALA A 97 -1.90 -20.00 -2.62
N LYS A 98 -3.10 -19.69 -3.05
CA LYS A 98 -4.18 -19.26 -2.16
C LYS A 98 -5.00 -20.46 -1.74
N GLN A 99 -5.19 -20.63 -0.43
CA GLN A 99 -6.06 -21.65 0.16
C GLN A 99 -7.12 -20.99 1.03
N GLY A 100 -8.30 -20.77 0.46
CA GLY A 100 -9.35 -20.03 1.12
C GLY A 100 -8.95 -18.56 1.32
N LYS A 101 -8.74 -18.15 2.57
CA LYS A 101 -8.25 -16.81 2.95
C LYS A 101 -6.74 -16.78 3.23
N ASP A 102 -6.06 -17.92 3.15
CA ASP A 102 -4.65 -18.00 3.49
C ASP A 102 -3.78 -18.03 2.23
N LEU A 103 -2.71 -17.26 2.30
CA LEU A 103 -1.59 -17.29 1.36
C LEU A 103 -0.57 -18.32 1.86
N VAL A 104 -0.43 -19.41 1.17
CA VAL A 104 0.54 -20.45 1.49
C VAL A 104 1.73 -20.33 0.55
N MET A 105 2.93 -20.23 1.12
CA MET A 105 4.16 -19.97 0.39
C MET A 105 5.22 -21.01 0.68
N ASN A 106 5.76 -21.63 -0.36
CA ASN A 106 6.95 -22.46 -0.32
C ASN A 106 8.15 -21.61 -0.77
N LEU A 107 8.99 -21.22 0.18
CA LEU A 107 10.08 -20.25 -0.03
C LEU A 107 11.47 -20.85 0.22
N GLY A 108 11.61 -22.17 0.06
CA GLY A 108 12.87 -22.88 0.31
C GLY A 108 13.21 -23.08 1.77
N TYR A 109 12.23 -22.97 2.66
CA TYR A 109 12.32 -23.40 4.07
C TYR A 109 11.85 -24.86 4.18
N SER A 110 12.20 -25.51 5.31
CA SER A 110 11.73 -26.87 5.64
C SER A 110 10.23 -26.94 5.94
N HIS A 111 9.58 -25.81 6.14
CA HIS A 111 8.15 -25.66 6.40
C HIS A 111 7.51 -24.66 5.44
N GLN A 112 6.21 -24.74 5.30
CA GLN A 112 5.42 -23.75 4.55
C GLN A 112 5.22 -22.50 5.41
N VAL A 113 5.26 -21.34 4.77
CA VAL A 113 4.93 -20.05 5.40
C VAL A 113 3.50 -19.70 5.02
N THR A 114 2.64 -19.53 6.02
CA THR A 114 1.24 -19.18 5.81
C THR A 114 0.96 -17.79 6.37
N MET A 115 0.20 -16.99 5.61
CA MET A 115 -0.29 -15.68 6.03
C MET A 115 -1.78 -15.56 5.68
N SER A 116 -2.60 -15.21 6.66
CA SER A 116 -4.05 -15.03 6.47
C SER A 116 -4.38 -13.63 5.98
N GLU A 117 -5.44 -13.49 5.19
CA GLU A 117 -6.00 -12.20 4.80
C GLU A 117 -6.38 -11.39 6.04
N VAL A 118 -6.01 -10.12 6.05
CA VAL A 118 -6.42 -9.15 7.07
C VAL A 118 -7.69 -8.44 6.58
N GLU A 119 -8.53 -7.98 7.50
CA GLU A 119 -9.75 -7.26 7.18
C GLU A 119 -9.51 -6.07 6.24
N GLY A 120 -10.24 -6.04 5.13
CA GLY A 120 -10.10 -5.03 4.08
C GLY A 120 -8.99 -5.31 3.08
N ILE A 121 -8.35 -6.48 3.12
CA ILE A 121 -7.35 -6.91 2.12
C ILE A 121 -7.87 -8.15 1.41
N THR A 122 -7.66 -8.20 0.12
CA THR A 122 -7.90 -9.38 -0.71
C THR A 122 -6.61 -9.81 -1.37
N ILE A 123 -6.29 -11.08 -1.26
CA ILE A 123 -5.13 -11.69 -1.91
C ILE A 123 -5.60 -12.45 -3.14
N ASP A 124 -4.89 -12.32 -4.24
CA ASP A 124 -5.08 -13.12 -5.44
C ASP A 124 -3.75 -13.69 -5.90
N VAL A 125 -3.78 -14.93 -6.40
CA VAL A 125 -2.60 -15.66 -6.87
C VAL A 125 -2.90 -16.22 -8.26
N PRO A 126 -2.78 -15.39 -9.30
CA PRO A 126 -3.07 -15.82 -10.67
C PRO A 126 -2.09 -16.88 -11.17
N ASN A 127 -0.86 -16.84 -10.70
CA ASN A 127 0.21 -17.77 -11.05
C ASN A 127 1.00 -18.17 -9.79
N PRO A 128 1.64 -19.34 -9.77
CA PRO A 128 2.44 -19.79 -8.63
C PRO A 128 3.61 -18.86 -8.23
N ASN A 129 3.90 -17.86 -9.05
CA ASN A 129 5.01 -16.94 -8.88
C ASN A 129 4.57 -15.48 -8.73
N THR A 130 3.26 -15.22 -8.71
CA THR A 130 2.72 -13.84 -8.65
C THR A 130 1.69 -13.76 -7.53
N ILE A 131 1.85 -12.77 -6.66
CA ILE A 131 0.90 -12.46 -5.59
C ILE A 131 0.37 -11.05 -5.86
N ILE A 132 -0.94 -10.90 -5.86
CA ILE A 132 -1.62 -9.63 -6.00
C ILE A 132 -2.34 -9.34 -4.69
N ILE A 133 -2.04 -8.20 -4.09
CA ILE A 133 -2.65 -7.74 -2.85
C ILE A 133 -3.45 -6.49 -3.18
N SER A 134 -4.75 -6.51 -2.90
CA SER A 134 -5.66 -5.41 -3.20
C SER A 134 -6.51 -5.04 -1.99
N GLY A 135 -6.93 -3.77 -1.94
CA GLY A 135 -7.78 -3.27 -0.87
C GLY A 135 -8.06 -1.77 -1.00
N PRO A 136 -9.01 -1.24 -0.23
CA PRO A 136 -9.36 0.18 -0.26
C PRO A 136 -8.38 1.07 0.51
N ASP A 137 -7.63 0.51 1.47
CA ASP A 137 -6.68 1.27 2.27
C ASP A 137 -5.25 1.03 1.80
N THR A 138 -4.63 2.06 1.22
CA THR A 138 -3.25 2.00 0.71
C THR A 138 -2.22 1.66 1.79
N GLN A 139 -2.46 2.06 3.05
CA GLN A 139 -1.56 1.75 4.16
C GLN A 139 -1.61 0.26 4.50
N LYS A 140 -2.81 -0.31 4.63
CA LYS A 140 -2.98 -1.74 4.89
C LYS A 140 -2.42 -2.59 3.77
N VAL A 141 -2.71 -2.24 2.51
CA VAL A 141 -2.19 -2.93 1.32
C VAL A 141 -0.65 -2.87 1.29
N GLY A 142 -0.08 -1.70 1.53
CA GLY A 142 1.37 -1.52 1.55
C GLY A 142 2.06 -2.28 2.69
N GLN A 143 1.49 -2.23 3.89
CA GLN A 143 2.00 -2.94 5.06
C GLN A 143 1.98 -4.45 4.84
N PHE A 144 0.85 -5.00 4.42
CA PHE A 144 0.73 -6.44 4.16
C PHE A 144 1.68 -6.91 3.05
N ALA A 145 1.83 -6.12 1.98
CA ALA A 145 2.79 -6.42 0.91
C ALA A 145 4.24 -6.42 1.42
N ALA A 146 4.59 -5.50 2.31
CA ALA A 146 5.91 -5.47 2.94
C ALA A 146 6.16 -6.69 3.84
N GLU A 147 5.18 -7.08 4.63
CA GLU A 147 5.25 -8.28 5.49
C GLU A 147 5.41 -9.57 4.68
N VAL A 148 4.68 -9.70 3.56
CA VAL A 148 4.85 -10.83 2.64
C VAL A 148 6.27 -10.84 2.06
N ARG A 149 6.77 -9.68 1.61
CA ARG A 149 8.13 -9.56 1.07
C ARG A 149 9.21 -9.87 2.10
N GLU A 150 9.00 -9.48 3.36
CA GLU A 150 9.94 -9.73 4.46
C GLU A 150 10.12 -11.22 4.78
N LYS A 151 9.12 -12.07 4.49
CA LYS A 151 9.24 -13.53 4.71
C LYS A 151 10.42 -14.14 3.94
N ARG A 152 10.75 -13.61 2.77
CA ARG A 152 11.95 -13.99 2.01
C ARG A 152 12.37 -12.85 1.09
N PRO A 153 13.13 -11.86 1.59
CA PRO A 153 13.59 -10.75 0.76
C PRO A 153 14.51 -11.23 -0.37
N PRO A 154 14.59 -10.50 -1.48
CA PRO A 154 15.41 -10.89 -2.61
C PRO A 154 16.90 -10.87 -2.25
N GLU A 155 17.60 -11.94 -2.56
CA GLU A 155 19.04 -12.03 -2.34
C GLU A 155 19.83 -11.24 -3.40
N PRO A 156 21.02 -10.73 -3.07
CA PRO A 156 21.79 -9.88 -3.97
C PRO A 156 22.54 -10.62 -5.08
N TYR A 157 22.61 -11.95 -5.09
CA TYR A 157 23.40 -12.71 -6.07
C TYR A 157 22.55 -13.23 -7.22
N LYS A 158 21.65 -14.17 -6.95
CA LYS A 158 20.75 -14.76 -7.96
C LYS A 158 19.39 -14.07 -8.01
N GLY A 159 19.07 -13.21 -7.03
CA GLY A 159 17.80 -12.50 -6.94
C GLY A 159 16.63 -13.39 -6.51
N LYS A 160 16.90 -14.50 -5.84
CA LYS A 160 15.86 -15.37 -5.28
C LYS A 160 15.18 -14.69 -4.11
N GLY A 161 13.88 -14.79 -4.03
CA GLY A 161 13.06 -14.17 -2.98
C GLY A 161 11.80 -13.55 -3.54
N ILE A 162 11.11 -12.81 -2.69
CA ILE A 162 9.91 -12.06 -3.01
C ILE A 162 10.31 -10.60 -3.22
N ARG A 163 9.90 -10.01 -4.34
CA ARG A 163 10.13 -8.61 -4.67
C ARG A 163 8.85 -7.97 -5.20
N TYR A 164 8.76 -6.65 -5.16
CA TYR A 164 7.72 -5.95 -5.90
C TYR A 164 7.92 -6.14 -7.41
N ALA A 165 6.84 -6.11 -8.18
CA ALA A 165 6.91 -6.31 -9.63
C ALA A 165 7.78 -5.25 -10.31
N ASP A 166 7.76 -4.02 -9.79
CA ASP A 166 8.51 -2.85 -10.24
C ASP A 166 9.88 -2.67 -9.54
N GLU A 167 10.25 -3.58 -8.63
CA GLU A 167 11.49 -3.47 -7.86
C GLU A 167 12.72 -3.93 -8.67
N PHE A 168 13.68 -3.03 -8.81
CA PHE A 168 15.00 -3.37 -9.35
C PHE A 168 15.91 -3.86 -8.22
N VAL A 169 16.23 -5.15 -8.22
CA VAL A 169 17.16 -5.76 -7.27
C VAL A 169 18.59 -5.63 -7.77
N ARG A 170 19.39 -4.79 -7.11
CA ARG A 170 20.82 -4.65 -7.43
C ARG A 170 21.54 -5.96 -7.14
N ARG A 171 22.11 -6.57 -8.18
CA ARG A 171 22.88 -7.81 -8.06
C ARG A 171 24.35 -7.52 -7.82
N LYS A 172 24.97 -8.37 -7.01
CA LYS A 172 26.42 -8.41 -6.77
C LYS A 172 27.02 -9.59 -7.54
N GLU A 173 28.25 -9.43 -8.01
CA GLU A 173 29.03 -10.54 -8.53
C GLU A 173 29.43 -11.44 -7.36
N GLY A 174 29.31 -12.75 -7.53
CA GLY A 174 29.80 -13.73 -6.58
C GLY A 174 31.34 -13.76 -6.57
N LYS A 175 31.94 -14.48 -5.63
CA LYS A 175 33.39 -14.71 -5.61
C LYS A 175 33.81 -15.35 -6.94
N THR A 176 34.68 -14.69 -7.69
CA THR A 176 35.35 -15.26 -8.85
C THR A 176 36.23 -16.41 -8.34
N GLY A 177 36.00 -17.63 -8.82
CA GLY A 177 36.87 -18.75 -8.49
C GLY A 177 38.33 -18.40 -8.78
N ALA A 178 39.24 -18.71 -7.87
CA ALA A 178 40.66 -18.50 -8.09
C ALA A 178 41.01 -19.16 -9.43
N LYS A 179 41.57 -18.38 -10.37
CA LYS A 179 42.21 -18.96 -11.56
C LYS A 179 43.24 -19.93 -11.04
N LYS A 180 43.05 -21.24 -11.26
CA LYS A 180 44.14 -22.20 -11.12
C LYS A 180 45.27 -21.73 -12.07
N LYS A 181 46.38 -21.32 -11.48
CA LYS A 181 47.65 -21.22 -12.19
C LYS A 181 48.04 -22.57 -12.73
#